data_e9ddf69b2f393d6a8f79e1e78f11602b
#
_entry.id   e9ddf69b2f393d6a8f79e1e78f11602b
#
_cell.length_a   1.000
_cell.length_b   1.000
_cell.length_c   1.000
_cell.angle_alpha   90.00
_cell.angle_beta   90.00
_cell.angle_gamma   90.00
#
_symmetry.space_group_name_H-M   'P 1'
#
loop_
_entity.id
_entity.type
_entity.pdbx_description
1 polymer ?
#
loop_
_entity_poly.entity_id
_entity_poly.type
_entity_poly.pdbx_seq_one_letter_code
_entity_poly.pdbx_strand_id
1 'polypeptide(L)'
;EDLFIQTKFTSIRGQDPNDIPYDPALPLKDQIHNSFEVSKSNLNTDYLDSLVLHSPLETWEDTLVAWQTFEEIYELGEVKLIGLSNCYDPELFASLYHEAKIKPAILQNRFYKETNHDKELRAFCRENDIFYQCFWTLKANLHILESEVVVELASRLDKTSAQIFYRCLYQQGINPIIGTTSANHMDQDLEILNFSISDEDCNRIKEMGPY
;
A
#
# COMPACT_ATOMS: atom_id res chain seq x y z
N GLU A 1 8.88 20.22 1.31
CA GLU A 1 7.91 19.21 1.79
C GLU A 1 6.88 18.86 0.70
N ASP A 2 7.35 18.68 -0.54
CA ASP A 2 6.46 18.40 -1.68
C ASP A 2 6.27 16.89 -1.94
N LEU A 3 6.91 16.04 -1.12
CA LEU A 3 6.87 14.59 -1.26
C LEU A 3 6.25 13.94 -0.03
N PHE A 4 5.42 12.91 -0.27
CA PHE A 4 4.94 12.00 0.76
C PHE A 4 5.93 10.83 0.92
N ILE A 5 6.59 10.76 2.07
CA ILE A 5 7.65 9.79 2.35
C ILE A 5 7.09 8.66 3.22
N GLN A 6 7.12 7.44 2.72
CA GLN A 6 6.66 6.24 3.41
C GLN A 6 7.77 5.20 3.52
N THR A 7 7.92 4.60 4.72
CA THR A 7 8.78 3.43 4.94
C THR A 7 8.02 2.30 5.62
N LYS A 8 8.69 1.17 5.80
CA LYS A 8 8.12 -0.01 6.46
C LYS A 8 9.06 -0.57 7.52
N PHE A 9 8.48 -1.09 8.59
CA PHE A 9 9.16 -2.07 9.42
C PHE A 9 8.88 -3.47 8.86
N THR A 10 9.94 -4.22 8.61
CA THR A 10 9.89 -5.61 8.18
C THR A 10 10.49 -6.49 9.26
N SER A 11 9.75 -7.49 9.74
CA SER A 11 10.27 -8.45 10.72
C SER A 11 11.39 -9.30 10.11
N ILE A 12 12.18 -9.96 10.96
CA ILE A 12 13.33 -10.77 10.56
C ILE A 12 13.01 -11.79 9.45
N ARG A 13 11.79 -12.33 9.43
CA ARG A 13 11.36 -13.31 8.41
C ARG A 13 11.25 -12.73 7.00
N GLY A 14 11.06 -11.41 6.87
CA GLY A 14 10.96 -10.73 5.59
C GLY A 14 12.22 -9.97 5.19
N GLN A 15 13.28 -10.03 6.00
CA GLN A 15 14.57 -9.36 5.74
C GLN A 15 15.51 -10.20 4.89
N ASP A 16 16.37 -9.52 4.14
CA ASP A 16 17.57 -10.15 3.60
C ASP A 16 18.54 -10.42 4.78
N PRO A 17 18.97 -11.67 5.00
CA PRO A 17 19.88 -11.98 6.11
C PRO A 17 21.19 -11.18 6.11
N ASN A 18 21.59 -10.62 4.97
CA ASN A 18 22.82 -9.83 4.82
C ASN A 18 22.62 -8.33 5.01
N ASP A 19 21.35 -7.87 5.14
CA ASP A 19 21.01 -6.44 5.21
C ASP A 19 19.85 -6.21 6.18
N ILE A 20 20.07 -6.56 7.45
CA ILE A 20 19.08 -6.37 8.52
C ILE A 20 19.35 -5.03 9.19
N PRO A 21 18.37 -4.08 9.21
CA PRO A 21 18.58 -2.74 9.73
C PRO A 21 18.52 -2.62 11.27
N TYR A 22 18.52 -3.75 11.99
CA TYR A 22 18.48 -3.82 13.45
C TYR A 22 19.12 -5.11 13.96
N ASP A 23 19.47 -5.16 15.25
CA ASP A 23 19.91 -6.40 15.89
C ASP A 23 18.68 -7.28 16.19
N PRO A 24 18.57 -8.48 15.57
CA PRO A 24 17.42 -9.38 15.80
C PRO A 24 17.38 -10.00 17.21
N ALA A 25 18.44 -9.87 18.02
CA ALA A 25 18.46 -10.32 19.40
C ALA A 25 17.80 -9.35 20.39
N LEU A 26 17.52 -8.12 19.95
CA LEU A 26 16.85 -7.12 20.77
C LEU A 26 15.34 -7.41 20.90
N PRO A 27 14.67 -6.87 21.93
CA PRO A 27 13.22 -6.85 22.01
C PRO A 27 12.59 -6.25 20.75
N LEU A 28 11.40 -6.72 20.34
CA LEU A 28 10.71 -6.28 19.12
C LEU A 28 10.56 -4.76 19.05
N LYS A 29 10.24 -4.11 20.15
CA LYS A 29 10.13 -2.65 20.26
C LYS A 29 11.42 -1.96 19.83
N ASP A 30 12.57 -2.44 20.31
CA ASP A 30 13.88 -1.85 19.99
C ASP A 30 14.26 -2.12 18.52
N GLN A 31 13.92 -3.29 17.99
CA GLN A 31 14.07 -3.59 16.56
C GLN A 31 13.31 -2.59 15.69
N ILE A 32 12.08 -2.25 16.05
CA ILE A 32 11.24 -1.29 15.32
C ILE A 32 11.85 0.11 15.38
N HIS A 33 12.24 0.60 16.55
CA HIS A 33 12.88 1.90 16.70
C HIS A 33 14.19 1.97 15.90
N ASN A 34 15.05 0.96 15.97
CA ASN A 34 16.29 0.92 15.22
C ASN A 34 16.05 0.95 13.71
N SER A 35 15.11 0.14 13.21
CA SER A 35 14.72 0.12 11.80
C SER A 35 14.17 1.47 11.33
N PHE A 36 13.40 2.15 12.18
CA PHE A 36 12.86 3.47 11.91
C PHE A 36 13.97 4.52 11.79
N GLU A 37 14.94 4.53 12.72
CA GLU A 37 16.09 5.44 12.67
C GLU A 37 16.98 5.18 11.43
N VAL A 38 17.21 3.91 11.09
CA VAL A 38 17.94 3.56 9.86
C VAL A 38 17.20 4.05 8.62
N SER A 39 15.86 3.95 8.60
CA SER A 39 15.05 4.49 7.49
C SER A 39 15.21 6.01 7.34
N LYS A 40 15.15 6.76 8.44
CA LYS A 40 15.38 8.23 8.41
C LYS A 40 16.77 8.57 7.91
N SER A 41 17.78 7.85 8.40
CA SER A 41 19.19 8.03 7.97
C SER A 41 19.36 7.77 6.47
N ASN A 42 18.82 6.65 5.96
CA ASN A 42 18.94 6.29 4.54
C ASN A 42 18.20 7.27 3.62
N LEU A 43 17.08 7.80 4.07
CA LEU A 43 16.27 8.78 3.34
C LEU A 43 16.77 10.22 3.53
N ASN A 44 17.77 10.42 4.41
CA ASN A 44 18.32 11.73 4.76
C ASN A 44 17.22 12.73 5.18
N THR A 45 16.34 12.30 6.09
CA THR A 45 15.22 13.06 6.62
C THR A 45 15.12 12.87 8.14
N ASP A 46 14.53 13.81 8.84
CA ASP A 46 14.23 13.75 10.27
C ASP A 46 12.78 13.39 10.57
N TYR A 47 11.94 13.24 9.53
CA TYR A 47 10.53 12.87 9.65
C TYR A 47 10.11 11.90 8.54
N LEU A 48 9.00 11.21 8.77
CA LEU A 48 8.32 10.41 7.76
C LEU A 48 6.82 10.74 7.75
N ASP A 49 6.19 10.72 6.58
CA ASP A 49 4.74 10.89 6.50
C ASP A 49 4.01 9.61 6.93
N SER A 50 4.59 8.44 6.64
CA SER A 50 3.94 7.17 6.98
C SER A 50 4.94 6.08 7.35
N LEU A 51 4.58 5.31 8.40
CA LEU A 51 5.24 4.06 8.80
C LEU A 51 4.25 2.91 8.66
N VAL A 52 4.62 1.87 7.91
CA VAL A 52 3.75 0.73 7.64
C VAL A 52 4.38 -0.56 8.19
N LEU A 53 3.61 -1.33 8.96
CA LEU A 53 3.99 -2.69 9.32
C LEU A 53 3.89 -3.57 8.07
N HIS A 54 5.02 -4.17 7.64
CA HIS A 54 5.12 -4.84 6.34
C HIS A 54 4.20 -6.06 6.20
N SER A 55 3.89 -6.71 7.31
CA SER A 55 2.88 -7.77 7.42
C SER A 55 2.48 -7.94 8.87
N PRO A 56 1.32 -8.53 9.20
CA PRO A 56 1.07 -9.07 10.52
C PRO A 56 2.23 -9.97 10.94
N LEU A 57 2.57 -9.97 12.23
CA LEU A 57 3.63 -10.81 12.77
C LEU A 57 3.14 -12.24 13.00
N GLU A 58 4.01 -13.11 13.48
CA GLU A 58 3.72 -14.53 13.63
C GLU A 58 2.59 -14.80 14.65
N THR A 59 2.55 -13.99 15.70
CA THR A 59 1.50 -14.04 16.70
C THR A 59 0.69 -12.75 16.71
N TRP A 60 -0.55 -12.83 17.19
CA TRP A 60 -1.38 -11.65 17.37
C TRP A 60 -0.77 -10.69 18.41
N GLU A 61 -0.23 -11.26 19.47
CA GLU A 61 0.44 -10.54 20.55
C GLU A 61 1.62 -9.71 20.02
N ASP A 62 2.47 -10.31 19.19
CA ASP A 62 3.59 -9.60 18.57
C ASP A 62 3.11 -8.50 17.60
N THR A 63 2.03 -8.76 16.87
CA THR A 63 1.41 -7.76 16.01
C THR A 63 0.91 -6.57 16.82
N LEU A 64 0.30 -6.79 17.97
CA LEU A 64 -0.13 -5.73 18.87
C LEU A 64 1.05 -4.97 19.49
N VAL A 65 2.12 -5.66 19.89
CA VAL A 65 3.35 -5.02 20.39
C VAL A 65 3.96 -4.12 19.31
N ALA A 66 4.02 -4.60 18.08
CA ALA A 66 4.51 -3.79 16.95
C ALA A 66 3.61 -2.57 16.70
N TRP A 67 2.29 -2.76 16.75
CA TRP A 67 1.34 -1.66 16.57
C TRP A 67 1.45 -0.61 17.68
N GLN A 68 1.52 -1.01 18.92
CA GLN A 68 1.71 -0.12 20.06
C GLN A 68 3.02 0.68 19.96
N THR A 69 4.08 0.06 19.45
CA THR A 69 5.34 0.77 19.17
C THR A 69 5.18 1.82 18.06
N PHE A 70 4.39 1.53 17.04
CA PHE A 70 4.04 2.51 16.00
C PHE A 70 3.22 3.67 16.57
N GLU A 71 2.30 3.39 17.48
CA GLU A 71 1.52 4.40 18.18
C GLU A 71 2.42 5.33 19.00
N GLU A 72 3.44 4.80 19.68
CA GLU A 72 4.42 5.62 20.40
C GLU A 72 5.20 6.54 19.45
N ILE A 73 5.68 6.04 18.32
CA ILE A 73 6.38 6.85 17.30
C ILE A 73 5.46 7.92 16.74
N TYR A 74 4.19 7.59 16.51
CA TYR A 74 3.17 8.57 16.10
C TYR A 74 2.94 9.65 17.16
N GLU A 75 2.80 9.27 18.42
CA GLU A 75 2.56 10.21 19.53
C GLU A 75 3.75 11.16 19.78
N LEU A 76 4.98 10.73 19.45
CA LEU A 76 6.17 11.59 19.44
C LEU A 76 6.17 12.59 18.28
N GLY A 77 5.25 12.46 17.33
CA GLY A 77 5.16 13.33 16.17
C GLY A 77 6.20 13.05 15.07
N GLU A 78 6.87 11.89 15.13
CA GLU A 78 7.91 11.50 14.17
C GLU A 78 7.33 10.91 12.88
N VAL A 79 6.06 10.53 12.90
CA VAL A 79 5.29 10.04 11.74
C VAL A 79 3.86 10.57 11.81
N LYS A 80 3.26 10.85 10.66
CA LYS A 80 1.89 11.40 10.57
C LYS A 80 0.83 10.32 10.42
N LEU A 81 1.15 9.21 9.77
CA LEU A 81 0.24 8.09 9.50
C LEU A 81 0.92 6.77 9.82
N ILE A 82 0.15 5.83 10.37
CA ILE A 82 0.60 4.45 10.57
C ILE A 82 -0.32 3.49 9.81
N GLY A 83 0.24 2.38 9.33
CA GLY A 83 -0.50 1.45 8.48
C GLY A 83 -0.04 0.01 8.60
N LEU A 84 -0.79 -0.88 7.94
CA LEU A 84 -0.50 -2.30 7.86
C LEU A 84 -0.44 -2.73 6.40
N SER A 85 0.44 -3.67 6.08
CA SER A 85 0.57 -4.24 4.74
C SER A 85 0.44 -5.76 4.78
N ASN A 86 0.18 -6.38 3.63
CA ASN A 86 0.07 -7.83 3.49
C ASN A 86 -0.90 -8.49 4.50
N CYS A 87 -1.96 -7.79 4.84
CA CYS A 87 -3.04 -8.29 5.68
C CYS A 87 -4.26 -8.59 4.79
N TYR A 88 -4.48 -9.87 4.52
CA TYR A 88 -5.53 -10.35 3.60
C TYR A 88 -6.74 -10.95 4.33
N ASP A 89 -6.68 -11.00 5.65
CA ASP A 89 -7.77 -11.45 6.51
C ASP A 89 -8.58 -10.25 7.02
N PRO A 90 -9.86 -10.08 6.58
CA PRO A 90 -10.70 -8.98 7.02
C PRO A 90 -10.97 -8.96 8.52
N GLU A 91 -11.08 -10.13 9.15
CA GLU A 91 -11.35 -10.23 10.60
C GLU A 91 -10.13 -9.79 11.40
N LEU A 92 -8.94 -10.19 10.96
CA LEU A 92 -7.68 -9.76 11.59
C LEU A 92 -7.49 -8.25 11.48
N PHE A 93 -7.73 -7.67 10.28
CA PHE A 93 -7.60 -6.23 10.09
C PHE A 93 -8.63 -5.44 10.90
N ALA A 94 -9.88 -5.91 10.95
CA ALA A 94 -10.93 -5.30 11.76
C ALA A 94 -10.59 -5.40 13.26
N SER A 95 -10.03 -6.53 13.72
CA SER A 95 -9.58 -6.69 15.10
C SER A 95 -8.49 -5.67 15.45
N LEU A 96 -7.49 -5.51 14.59
CA LEU A 96 -6.47 -4.47 14.79
C LEU A 96 -7.10 -3.08 14.85
N TYR A 97 -7.99 -2.76 13.92
CA TYR A 97 -8.68 -1.48 13.89
C TYR A 97 -9.44 -1.22 15.20
N HIS A 98 -10.13 -2.21 15.75
CA HIS A 98 -10.89 -2.05 16.98
C HIS A 98 -10.02 -1.91 18.23
N GLU A 99 -8.94 -2.70 18.34
CA GLU A 99 -8.04 -2.70 19.49
C GLU A 99 -7.06 -1.51 19.51
N ALA A 100 -6.64 -1.03 18.33
CA ALA A 100 -5.70 0.07 18.21
C ALA A 100 -6.23 1.37 18.85
N LYS A 101 -5.36 2.07 19.60
CA LYS A 101 -5.62 3.43 20.09
C LYS A 101 -5.57 4.43 18.94
N ILE A 102 -4.49 4.38 18.15
CA ILE A 102 -4.33 5.11 16.88
C ILE A 102 -4.72 4.16 15.76
N LYS A 103 -5.82 4.47 15.08
CA LYS A 103 -6.35 3.59 14.02
C LYS A 103 -5.41 3.52 12.82
N PRO A 104 -5.31 2.36 12.15
CA PRO A 104 -4.60 2.29 10.88
C PRO A 104 -5.19 3.27 9.87
N ALA A 105 -4.35 4.15 9.36
CA ALA A 105 -4.71 5.11 8.31
C ALA A 105 -4.44 4.55 6.90
N ILE A 106 -3.66 3.47 6.79
CA ILE A 106 -3.25 2.87 5.53
C ILE A 106 -3.37 1.35 5.64
N LEU A 107 -4.00 0.74 4.62
CA LEU A 107 -3.88 -0.68 4.31
C LEU A 107 -3.21 -0.84 2.95
N GLN A 108 -2.07 -1.56 2.89
CA GLN A 108 -1.30 -1.72 1.67
C GLN A 108 -1.17 -3.18 1.27
N ASN A 109 -1.91 -3.64 0.27
CA ASN A 109 -1.96 -5.04 -0.12
C ASN A 109 -1.63 -5.26 -1.59
N ARG A 110 -1.28 -6.50 -1.93
CA ARG A 110 -1.16 -6.96 -3.31
C ARG A 110 -2.54 -7.00 -3.96
N PHE A 111 -2.64 -6.43 -5.16
CA PHE A 111 -3.91 -6.37 -5.88
C PHE A 111 -4.01 -7.51 -6.89
N TYR A 112 -4.65 -8.61 -6.51
CA TYR A 112 -4.68 -9.81 -7.33
C TYR A 112 -5.92 -10.68 -7.07
N LYS A 113 -6.21 -11.55 -8.04
CA LYS A 113 -7.44 -12.33 -8.11
C LYS A 113 -7.62 -13.29 -6.92
N GLU A 114 -6.54 -13.85 -6.40
CA GLU A 114 -6.55 -14.86 -5.33
C GLU A 114 -7.15 -14.35 -4.02
N THR A 115 -7.07 -13.06 -3.77
CA THR A 115 -7.72 -12.41 -2.62
C THR A 115 -9.03 -11.71 -3.00
N ASN A 116 -9.60 -12.02 -4.17
CA ASN A 116 -10.76 -11.28 -4.69
C ASN A 116 -10.49 -9.76 -4.75
N HIS A 117 -9.24 -9.38 -5.08
CA HIS A 117 -8.77 -7.98 -5.08
C HIS A 117 -9.14 -7.23 -3.79
N ASP A 118 -9.14 -7.94 -2.66
CA ASP A 118 -9.44 -7.41 -1.32
C ASP A 118 -10.79 -6.66 -1.22
N LYS A 119 -11.82 -7.14 -1.91
CA LYS A 119 -13.11 -6.44 -2.01
C LYS A 119 -13.71 -6.07 -0.65
N GLU A 120 -13.68 -6.98 0.32
CA GLU A 120 -14.20 -6.75 1.67
C GLU A 120 -13.34 -5.75 2.44
N LEU A 121 -12.01 -5.92 2.40
CA LEU A 121 -11.06 -5.00 3.02
C LEU A 121 -11.17 -3.58 2.44
N ARG A 122 -11.33 -3.45 1.12
CA ARG A 122 -11.52 -2.15 0.47
C ARG A 122 -12.85 -1.49 0.87
N ALA A 123 -13.90 -2.28 1.07
CA ALA A 123 -15.18 -1.77 1.58
C ALA A 123 -14.98 -1.24 3.01
N PHE A 124 -14.35 -2.03 3.88
CA PHE A 124 -14.00 -1.62 5.24
C PHE A 124 -13.14 -0.36 5.27
N CYS A 125 -12.11 -0.29 4.42
CA CYS A 125 -11.25 0.90 4.32
C CYS A 125 -12.06 2.16 3.96
N ARG A 126 -12.94 2.06 2.98
CA ARG A 126 -13.79 3.19 2.56
C ARG A 126 -14.76 3.64 3.65
N GLU A 127 -15.33 2.71 4.39
CA GLU A 127 -16.27 3.00 5.49
C GLU A 127 -15.59 3.66 6.71
N ASN A 128 -14.28 3.48 6.84
CA ASN A 128 -13.50 3.96 7.98
C ASN A 128 -12.44 5.01 7.60
N ASP A 129 -12.51 5.61 6.41
CA ASP A 129 -11.59 6.63 5.91
C ASP A 129 -10.11 6.18 5.90
N ILE A 130 -9.86 4.90 5.59
CA ILE A 130 -8.53 4.30 5.49
C ILE A 130 -8.06 4.34 4.03
N PHE A 131 -6.86 4.83 3.77
CA PHE A 131 -6.24 4.79 2.45
C PHE A 131 -5.88 3.36 2.05
N TYR A 132 -6.58 2.82 1.05
CA TYR A 132 -6.20 1.55 0.47
C TYR A 132 -5.14 1.77 -0.61
N GLN A 133 -3.94 1.26 -0.39
CA GLN A 133 -2.83 1.26 -1.33
C GLN A 133 -2.68 -0.14 -1.93
N CYS A 134 -2.44 -0.22 -3.23
CA CYS A 134 -2.24 -1.51 -3.88
C CYS A 134 -0.90 -1.60 -4.61
N PHE A 135 -0.27 -2.77 -4.55
CA PHE A 135 0.97 -3.05 -5.27
C PHE A 135 0.84 -4.32 -6.13
N TRP A 136 1.83 -4.55 -7.00
CA TRP A 136 1.87 -5.66 -7.98
C TRP A 136 0.73 -5.59 -9.00
N THR A 137 0.15 -4.44 -9.16
CA THR A 137 -1.11 -4.16 -9.82
C THR A 137 -1.11 -4.59 -11.29
N LEU A 138 -0.05 -4.26 -12.05
CA LEU A 138 -0.01 -4.61 -13.48
C LEU A 138 0.32 -6.09 -13.67
N LYS A 139 1.37 -6.58 -12.99
CA LYS A 139 1.87 -7.96 -13.17
C LYS A 139 0.85 -9.03 -12.84
N ALA A 140 0.03 -8.79 -11.82
CA ALA A 140 -1.00 -9.73 -11.40
C ALA A 140 -2.27 -9.68 -12.24
N ASN A 141 -2.43 -8.66 -13.10
CA ASN A 141 -3.67 -8.38 -13.82
C ASN A 141 -3.45 -8.19 -15.33
N LEU A 142 -2.54 -8.94 -15.93
CA LEU A 142 -2.26 -8.88 -17.37
C LEU A 142 -3.51 -9.11 -18.21
N HIS A 143 -4.39 -10.01 -17.80
CA HIS A 143 -5.65 -10.29 -18.48
C HIS A 143 -6.58 -9.07 -18.56
N ILE A 144 -6.52 -8.15 -17.58
CA ILE A 144 -7.25 -6.88 -17.62
C ILE A 144 -6.58 -5.92 -18.60
N LEU A 145 -5.25 -5.79 -18.52
CA LEU A 145 -4.49 -4.89 -19.39
C LEU A 145 -4.61 -5.24 -20.88
N GLU A 146 -4.74 -6.53 -21.19
CA GLU A 146 -4.84 -7.07 -22.54
C GLU A 146 -6.30 -7.22 -23.02
N SER A 147 -7.28 -6.88 -22.17
CA SER A 147 -8.69 -6.95 -22.53
C SER A 147 -9.05 -5.95 -23.65
N GLU A 148 -10.02 -6.34 -24.49
CA GLU A 148 -10.52 -5.47 -25.57
C GLU A 148 -10.97 -4.10 -25.05
N VAL A 149 -11.59 -4.06 -23.86
CA VAL A 149 -12.07 -2.83 -23.22
C VAL A 149 -10.91 -1.88 -22.89
N VAL A 150 -9.85 -2.37 -22.26
CA VAL A 150 -8.71 -1.54 -21.87
C VAL A 150 -7.92 -1.09 -23.10
N VAL A 151 -7.73 -1.97 -24.09
CA VAL A 151 -7.04 -1.65 -25.36
C VAL A 151 -7.83 -0.62 -26.17
N GLU A 152 -9.16 -0.74 -26.27
CA GLU A 152 -10.04 0.24 -26.90
C GLU A 152 -9.90 1.63 -26.23
N LEU A 153 -9.99 1.66 -24.90
CA LEU A 153 -9.88 2.88 -24.11
C LEU A 153 -8.50 3.53 -24.25
N ALA A 154 -7.45 2.73 -24.22
CA ALA A 154 -6.07 3.19 -24.43
C ALA A 154 -5.93 3.89 -25.78
N SER A 155 -6.42 3.27 -26.84
CA SER A 155 -6.41 3.86 -28.19
C SER A 155 -7.26 5.15 -28.28
N ARG A 156 -8.46 5.14 -27.69
CA ARG A 156 -9.39 6.27 -27.74
C ARG A 156 -8.88 7.50 -26.99
N LEU A 157 -8.19 7.29 -25.87
CA LEU A 157 -7.70 8.37 -25.00
C LEU A 157 -6.23 8.73 -25.24
N ASP A 158 -5.58 8.08 -26.22
CA ASP A 158 -4.15 8.22 -26.50
C ASP A 158 -3.29 8.01 -25.21
N LYS A 159 -3.57 6.89 -24.53
CA LYS A 159 -2.91 6.46 -23.30
C LYS A 159 -2.48 5.01 -23.40
N THR A 160 -1.58 4.58 -22.50
CA THR A 160 -1.21 3.17 -22.38
C THR A 160 -2.26 2.38 -21.59
N SER A 161 -2.34 1.07 -21.79
CA SER A 161 -3.21 0.19 -20.97
C SER A 161 -2.92 0.32 -19.47
N ALA A 162 -1.64 0.51 -19.10
CA ALA A 162 -1.24 0.75 -17.71
C ALA A 162 -1.88 2.03 -17.15
N GLN A 163 -1.78 3.14 -17.89
CA GLN A 163 -2.39 4.41 -17.49
C GLN A 163 -3.92 4.31 -17.35
N ILE A 164 -4.60 3.62 -18.28
CA ILE A 164 -6.05 3.38 -18.19
C ILE A 164 -6.39 2.62 -16.92
N PHE A 165 -5.70 1.54 -16.62
CA PHE A 165 -5.98 0.72 -15.45
C PHE A 165 -5.68 1.47 -14.14
N TYR A 166 -4.53 2.11 -14.02
CA TYR A 166 -4.18 2.93 -12.85
C TYR A 166 -5.18 4.07 -12.64
N ARG A 167 -5.59 4.75 -13.71
CA ARG A 167 -6.58 5.83 -13.60
C ARG A 167 -7.94 5.31 -13.12
N CYS A 168 -8.39 4.17 -13.65
CA CYS A 168 -9.62 3.54 -13.22
C CYS A 168 -9.58 3.18 -11.72
N LEU A 169 -8.47 2.60 -11.24
CA LEU A 169 -8.29 2.29 -9.81
C LEU A 169 -8.30 3.55 -8.95
N TYR A 170 -7.52 4.57 -9.35
CA TYR A 170 -7.43 5.82 -8.62
C TYR A 170 -8.79 6.53 -8.47
N GLN A 171 -9.61 6.55 -9.52
CA GLN A 171 -10.96 7.11 -9.47
C GLN A 171 -11.91 6.35 -8.52
N GLN A 172 -11.57 5.12 -8.17
CA GLN A 172 -12.30 4.29 -7.21
C GLN A 172 -11.76 4.40 -5.77
N GLY A 173 -10.81 5.31 -5.51
CA GLY A 173 -10.15 5.46 -4.21
C GLY A 173 -9.12 4.35 -3.91
N ILE A 174 -8.69 3.62 -4.94
CA ILE A 174 -7.62 2.63 -4.84
C ILE A 174 -6.32 3.29 -5.29
N ASN A 175 -5.31 3.39 -4.43
CA ASN A 175 -4.08 4.09 -4.72
C ASN A 175 -2.98 3.10 -5.17
N PRO A 176 -2.66 3.00 -6.46
CA PRO A 176 -1.61 2.10 -6.93
C PRO A 176 -0.23 2.62 -6.53
N ILE A 177 0.57 1.74 -5.92
CA ILE A 177 1.99 1.96 -5.70
C ILE A 177 2.74 1.41 -6.89
N ILE A 178 3.51 2.27 -7.52
CA ILE A 178 4.16 2.02 -8.79
C ILE A 178 5.66 1.91 -8.55
N GLY A 179 6.31 0.94 -9.19
CA GLY A 179 7.77 0.76 -9.18
C GLY A 179 8.29 0.59 -10.60
N THR A 180 9.06 1.56 -11.07
CA THR A 180 9.72 1.51 -12.38
C THR A 180 11.08 2.20 -12.34
N THR A 181 12.00 1.77 -13.19
CA THR A 181 13.30 2.42 -13.43
C THR A 181 13.30 3.21 -14.74
N SER A 182 12.20 3.21 -15.48
CA SER A 182 12.05 3.95 -16.75
C SER A 182 11.51 5.35 -16.48
N ALA A 183 12.26 6.39 -16.85
CA ALA A 183 11.79 7.77 -16.78
C ALA A 183 10.48 7.98 -17.56
N ASN A 184 10.38 7.39 -18.76
CA ASN A 184 9.16 7.47 -19.57
C ASN A 184 7.93 6.86 -18.83
N HIS A 185 8.10 5.74 -18.13
CA HIS A 185 7.00 5.18 -17.34
C HIS A 185 6.67 6.06 -16.13
N MET A 186 7.68 6.68 -15.49
CA MET A 186 7.43 7.63 -14.40
C MET A 186 6.57 8.81 -14.86
N ASP A 187 6.90 9.40 -16.02
CA ASP A 187 6.12 10.48 -16.62
C ASP A 187 4.69 10.02 -16.94
N GLN A 188 4.53 8.86 -17.57
CA GLN A 188 3.22 8.28 -17.88
C GLN A 188 2.39 8.00 -16.64
N ASP A 189 3.01 7.50 -15.57
CA ASP A 189 2.34 7.20 -14.31
C ASP A 189 1.85 8.47 -13.61
N LEU A 190 2.61 9.57 -13.67
CA LEU A 190 2.17 10.88 -13.16
C LEU A 190 1.03 11.48 -13.98
N GLU A 191 1.00 11.22 -15.29
CA GLU A 191 -0.07 11.70 -16.18
C GLU A 191 -1.45 11.12 -15.85
N ILE A 192 -1.57 10.04 -15.08
CA ILE A 192 -2.88 9.48 -14.69
C ILE A 192 -3.76 10.50 -13.97
N LEU A 193 -3.18 11.54 -13.39
CA LEU A 193 -3.90 12.61 -12.71
C LEU A 193 -4.48 13.65 -13.67
N ASN A 194 -4.04 13.66 -14.92
CA ASN A 194 -4.36 14.70 -15.92
C ASN A 194 -5.51 14.33 -16.87
N PHE A 195 -6.09 13.15 -16.75
CA PHE A 195 -7.27 12.74 -17.53
C PHE A 195 -8.27 11.98 -16.66
N SER A 196 -9.45 11.73 -17.19
CA SER A 196 -10.48 10.92 -16.51
C SER A 196 -11.06 9.88 -17.45
N ILE A 197 -11.57 8.81 -16.86
CA ILE A 197 -12.32 7.74 -17.50
C ILE A 197 -13.77 7.86 -17.03
N SER A 198 -14.77 7.64 -17.90
CA SER A 198 -16.17 7.67 -17.49
C SER A 198 -16.49 6.54 -16.50
N ASP A 199 -17.46 6.74 -15.65
CA ASP A 199 -17.93 5.69 -14.72
C ASP A 199 -18.40 4.44 -15.46
N GLU A 200 -19.02 4.61 -16.64
CA GLU A 200 -19.42 3.52 -17.52
C GLU A 200 -18.21 2.68 -17.97
N ASP A 201 -17.16 3.34 -18.44
CA ASP A 201 -15.93 2.66 -18.88
C ASP A 201 -15.21 2.02 -17.72
N CYS A 202 -15.12 2.68 -16.56
CA CYS A 202 -14.58 2.06 -15.36
C CYS A 202 -15.36 0.81 -14.93
N ASN A 203 -16.68 0.81 -15.06
CA ASN A 203 -17.50 -0.35 -14.77
C ASN A 203 -17.28 -1.49 -15.77
N ARG A 204 -17.10 -1.20 -17.06
CA ARG A 204 -16.69 -2.19 -18.08
C ARG A 204 -15.36 -2.85 -17.71
N ILE A 205 -14.38 -2.10 -17.20
CA ILE A 205 -13.11 -2.65 -16.75
C ILE A 205 -13.31 -3.55 -15.53
N LYS A 206 -14.16 -3.17 -14.57
CA LYS A 206 -14.49 -3.98 -13.39
C LYS A 206 -15.10 -5.34 -13.72
N GLU A 207 -15.85 -5.42 -14.81
CA GLU A 207 -16.44 -6.68 -15.27
C GLU A 207 -15.37 -7.70 -15.75
N MET A 208 -14.15 -7.24 -16.05
CA MET A 208 -13.03 -8.10 -16.44
C MET A 208 -12.34 -8.77 -15.24
N GLY A 209 -12.61 -8.29 -14.02
CA GLY A 209 -12.07 -8.84 -12.78
C GLY A 209 -13.05 -8.66 -11.61
N PRO A 210 -12.96 -9.46 -10.54
CA PRO A 210 -13.90 -9.41 -9.41
C PRO A 210 -13.63 -8.25 -8.43
N TYR A 211 -13.27 -7.07 -8.92
CA TYR A 211 -12.94 -5.93 -8.05
C TYR A 211 -13.88 -4.73 -8.19
#